data_a6e1ccf6f63a09b2a1c98fac77494856
#
_entry.id   a6e1ccf6f63a09b2a1c98fac77494856
#
_cell.length_a   1.000
_cell.length_b   1.000
_cell.length_c   1.000
_cell.angle_alpha   90.00
_cell.angle_beta   90.00
_cell.angle_gamma   90.00
#
_symmetry.space_group_name_H-M   'P 1'
#
loop_
_entity.id
_entity.type
_entity.pdbx_description
1 polymer ?
#
loop_
_entity_poly.entity_id
_entity_poly.type
_entity_poly.pdbx_seq_one_letter_code
_entity_poly.pdbx_strand_id
1 'polypeptide(L)'
;MTIKIGINGLGRIGRCVMRAIIEEGFDDVELVAVNGPAATENHVHLLQYDSVHGRFAGKIVHDEAADTIDMGRGPIKMFHTRNPAEIPWGELGVDVVLECTGRFATKEACQVHLQQGAKKVLISSPAKDDCPTFVYGVNDADIESWMDVISIGSCTTNCLAPVAKVLNDQFGIEAGYMTTIHAYTGDQNLVDGSHADMRRARAAALSMVPTKT
;
A
#
# COMPACT_ATOMS: atom_id res chain seq x y z
N MET A 1 9.83 -16.28 14.12
CA MET A 1 9.26 -15.06 14.80
C MET A 1 8.32 -14.44 13.80
N THR A 2 7.03 -14.28 14.14
CA THR A 2 6.03 -13.73 13.23
C THR A 2 6.06 -12.21 13.31
N ILE A 3 6.11 -11.52 12.17
CA ILE A 3 6.10 -10.07 12.07
C ILE A 3 4.64 -9.60 12.08
N LYS A 4 4.29 -8.75 13.03
CA LYS A 4 2.96 -8.17 13.16
C LYS A 4 2.82 -6.91 12.33
N ILE A 5 1.84 -6.91 11.43
CA ILE A 5 1.59 -5.82 10.48
C ILE A 5 0.31 -5.07 10.84
N GLY A 6 0.40 -3.74 10.77
CA GLY A 6 -0.73 -2.84 10.71
C GLY A 6 -0.85 -2.20 9.32
N ILE A 7 -2.05 -1.94 8.81
CA ILE A 7 -2.25 -1.22 7.55
C ILE A 7 -3.02 0.08 7.82
N ASN A 8 -2.40 1.21 7.48
CA ASN A 8 -3.08 2.49 7.46
C ASN A 8 -3.51 2.84 6.04
N GLY A 9 -4.82 2.79 5.79
CA GLY A 9 -5.42 3.08 4.49
C GLY A 9 -5.95 1.84 3.75
N LEU A 10 -7.25 1.61 3.83
CA LEU A 10 -7.95 0.54 3.10
C LEU A 10 -8.47 1.00 1.72
N GLY A 11 -7.63 1.75 1.00
CA GLY A 11 -7.79 2.02 -0.42
C GLY A 11 -7.46 0.80 -1.28
N ARG A 12 -7.22 1.02 -2.55
CA ARG A 12 -6.85 -0.04 -3.51
C ARG A 12 -5.67 -0.88 -3.00
N ILE A 13 -4.58 -0.20 -2.64
CA ILE A 13 -3.33 -0.86 -2.25
C ILE A 13 -3.49 -1.64 -0.95
N GLY A 14 -4.02 -1.00 0.12
CA GLY A 14 -4.17 -1.69 1.41
C GLY A 14 -5.04 -2.94 1.31
N ARG A 15 -6.16 -2.90 0.57
CA ARG A 15 -7.00 -4.08 0.35
C ARG A 15 -6.31 -5.18 -0.46
N CYS A 16 -5.55 -4.81 -1.50
CA CYS A 16 -4.79 -5.79 -2.28
C CYS A 16 -3.70 -6.46 -1.42
N VAL A 17 -3.01 -5.70 -0.57
CA VAL A 17 -2.02 -6.26 0.36
C VAL A 17 -2.66 -7.20 1.37
N MET A 18 -3.82 -6.81 1.97
CA MET A 18 -4.56 -7.72 2.85
C MET A 18 -4.89 -9.05 2.17
N ARG A 19 -5.45 -8.98 0.96
CA ARG A 19 -5.78 -10.20 0.20
C ARG A 19 -4.55 -11.03 -0.10
N ALA A 20 -3.45 -10.41 -0.54
CA ALA A 20 -2.21 -11.11 -0.83
C ALA A 20 -1.66 -11.85 0.41
N ILE A 21 -1.63 -11.20 1.58
CA ILE A 21 -1.18 -11.83 2.82
C ILE A 21 -2.02 -13.09 3.15
N ILE A 22 -3.33 -13.01 2.96
CA ILE A 22 -4.25 -14.11 3.29
C ILE A 22 -4.22 -15.21 2.21
N GLU A 23 -4.29 -14.83 0.93
CA GLU A 23 -4.41 -15.74 -0.20
C GLU A 23 -3.10 -16.51 -0.45
N GLU A 24 -1.94 -15.88 -0.32
CA GLU A 24 -0.63 -16.53 -0.47
C GLU A 24 -0.19 -17.30 0.77
N GLY A 25 -0.80 -17.03 1.93
CA GLY A 25 -0.59 -17.82 3.13
C GLY A 25 0.77 -17.65 3.79
N PHE A 26 1.31 -16.44 3.81
CA PHE A 26 2.57 -16.15 4.50
C PHE A 26 2.49 -16.49 6.00
N ASP A 27 3.32 -17.41 6.46
CA ASP A 27 3.31 -17.90 7.85
C ASP A 27 4.16 -17.04 8.80
N ASP A 28 5.04 -16.21 8.24
CA ASP A 28 5.91 -15.31 8.97
C ASP A 28 5.34 -13.90 9.16
N VAL A 29 4.13 -13.66 8.63
CA VAL A 29 3.42 -12.38 8.69
C VAL A 29 2.04 -12.55 9.30
N GLU A 30 1.70 -11.72 10.29
CA GLU A 30 0.39 -11.63 10.93
C GLU A 30 -0.19 -10.23 10.75
N LEU A 31 -1.36 -10.14 10.12
CA LEU A 31 -2.09 -8.89 10.01
C LEU A 31 -2.99 -8.72 11.24
N VAL A 32 -2.68 -7.76 12.10
CA VAL A 32 -3.36 -7.59 13.39
C VAL A 32 -4.34 -6.43 13.42
N ALA A 33 -4.11 -5.38 12.63
CA ALA A 33 -4.98 -4.22 12.60
C ALA A 33 -4.94 -3.47 11.27
N VAL A 34 -6.06 -2.85 10.93
CA VAL A 34 -6.18 -2.02 9.73
C VAL A 34 -7.01 -0.77 10.01
N ASN A 35 -6.72 0.30 9.30
CA ASN A 35 -7.44 1.55 9.40
C ASN A 35 -8.01 1.99 8.05
N GLY A 36 -9.30 2.30 8.04
CA GLY A 36 -9.98 2.90 6.89
C GLY A 36 -11.20 3.70 7.35
N PRO A 37 -11.39 4.96 6.91
CA PRO A 37 -12.39 5.87 7.46
C PRO A 37 -13.84 5.54 7.07
N ALA A 38 -14.07 4.59 6.17
CA ALA A 38 -15.40 4.11 5.83
C ALA A 38 -15.88 3.07 6.84
N ALA A 39 -17.19 2.81 6.88
CA ALA A 39 -17.78 1.77 7.70
C ALA A 39 -17.23 0.38 7.32
N THR A 40 -17.14 -0.53 8.30
CA THR A 40 -16.56 -1.86 8.11
C THR A 40 -17.25 -2.66 7.01
N GLU A 41 -18.57 -2.55 6.88
CA GLU A 41 -19.36 -3.26 5.85
C GLU A 41 -18.90 -2.88 4.43
N ASN A 42 -18.54 -1.60 4.21
CA ASN A 42 -18.01 -1.16 2.92
C ASN A 42 -16.64 -1.81 2.63
N HIS A 43 -15.77 -1.90 3.65
CA HIS A 43 -14.49 -2.56 3.51
C HIS A 43 -14.64 -4.05 3.27
N VAL A 44 -15.53 -4.73 4.00
CA VAL A 44 -15.85 -6.15 3.81
C VAL A 44 -16.36 -6.41 2.40
N HIS A 45 -17.29 -5.57 1.91
CA HIS A 45 -17.80 -5.68 0.53
C HIS A 45 -16.68 -5.54 -0.50
N LEU A 46 -15.82 -4.53 -0.36
CA LEU A 46 -14.73 -4.27 -1.29
C LEU A 46 -13.55 -5.26 -1.18
N LEU A 47 -13.41 -5.95 -0.07
CA LEU A 47 -12.50 -7.07 0.10
C LEU A 47 -13.05 -8.35 -0.54
N GLN A 48 -14.36 -8.57 -0.39
CA GLN A 48 -15.04 -9.75 -0.96
C GLN A 48 -15.13 -9.69 -2.49
N TYR A 49 -15.38 -8.48 -3.04
CA TYR A 49 -15.62 -8.29 -4.48
C TYR A 49 -14.64 -7.26 -5.03
N ASP A 50 -13.70 -7.72 -5.84
CA ASP A 50 -12.73 -6.87 -6.49
C ASP A 50 -12.91 -6.92 -8.02
N SER A 51 -13.00 -5.75 -8.65
CA SER A 51 -13.27 -5.65 -10.09
C SER A 51 -12.11 -6.13 -10.96
N VAL A 52 -10.89 -6.23 -10.42
CA VAL A 52 -9.68 -6.67 -11.14
C VAL A 52 -9.31 -8.10 -10.76
N HIS A 53 -9.26 -8.38 -9.45
CA HIS A 53 -8.83 -9.68 -8.91
C HIS A 53 -9.98 -10.65 -8.66
N GLY A 54 -11.23 -10.22 -8.91
CA GLY A 54 -12.39 -11.08 -8.74
C GLY A 54 -12.78 -11.28 -7.26
N ARG A 55 -13.69 -12.22 -7.06
CA ARG A 55 -14.22 -12.52 -5.74
C ARG A 55 -13.15 -13.20 -4.86
N PHE A 56 -13.05 -12.76 -3.61
CA PHE A 56 -12.26 -13.45 -2.60
C PHE A 56 -12.84 -14.86 -2.35
N ALA A 57 -11.98 -15.86 -2.41
CA ALA A 57 -12.43 -17.28 -2.34
C ALA A 57 -12.89 -17.68 -0.94
N GLY A 58 -12.35 -17.03 0.10
CA GLY A 58 -12.72 -17.29 1.48
C GLY A 58 -14.02 -16.59 1.90
N LYS A 59 -14.37 -16.80 3.16
CA LYS A 59 -15.45 -16.07 3.83
C LYS A 59 -14.85 -14.98 4.70
N ILE A 60 -15.38 -13.77 4.60
CA ILE A 60 -15.05 -12.67 5.50
C ILE A 60 -16.15 -12.61 6.59
N VAL A 61 -15.75 -12.70 7.84
CA VAL A 61 -16.63 -12.58 9.00
C VAL A 61 -16.39 -11.22 9.64
N HIS A 62 -17.45 -10.46 9.89
CA HIS A 62 -17.40 -9.20 10.61
C HIS A 62 -18.06 -9.39 11.98
N ASP A 63 -17.34 -9.06 13.04
CA ASP A 63 -17.85 -8.95 14.40
C ASP A 63 -18.04 -7.46 14.72
N GLU A 64 -19.30 -7.01 14.70
CA GLU A 64 -19.67 -5.61 14.96
C GLU A 64 -19.34 -5.17 16.40
N ALA A 65 -19.50 -6.08 17.37
CA ALA A 65 -19.26 -5.75 18.78
C ALA A 65 -17.79 -5.54 19.10
N ALA A 66 -16.92 -6.34 18.49
CA ALA A 66 -15.47 -6.24 18.63
C ALA A 66 -14.84 -5.28 17.62
N ASP A 67 -15.59 -4.87 16.57
CA ASP A 67 -15.12 -4.15 15.40
C ASP A 67 -13.89 -4.81 14.81
N THR A 68 -14.06 -6.07 14.41
CA THR A 68 -13.02 -6.88 13.78
C THR A 68 -13.53 -7.56 12.52
N ILE A 69 -12.62 -7.84 11.61
CA ILE A 69 -12.88 -8.73 10.47
C ILE A 69 -11.97 -9.95 10.54
N ASP A 70 -12.46 -11.10 10.13
CA ASP A 70 -11.68 -12.32 9.98
C ASP A 70 -11.79 -12.82 8.55
N MET A 71 -10.67 -13.02 7.91
CA MET A 71 -10.53 -13.51 6.54
C MET A 71 -10.00 -14.96 6.49
N GLY A 72 -10.08 -15.69 7.63
CA GLY A 72 -9.65 -17.08 7.74
C GLY A 72 -8.29 -17.28 8.43
N ARG A 73 -7.69 -16.19 8.99
CA ARG A 73 -6.43 -16.26 9.74
C ARG A 73 -6.50 -15.59 11.12
N GLY A 74 -7.72 -15.41 11.64
CA GLY A 74 -7.97 -14.77 12.92
C GLY A 74 -8.45 -13.33 12.80
N PRO A 75 -8.88 -12.75 13.92
CA PRO A 75 -9.51 -11.43 13.96
C PRO A 75 -8.49 -10.31 13.72
N ILE A 76 -8.84 -9.40 12.80
CA ILE A 76 -8.09 -8.21 12.46
C ILE A 76 -8.86 -7.01 13.00
N LYS A 77 -8.25 -6.20 13.88
CA LYS A 77 -8.91 -5.02 14.45
C LYS A 77 -9.12 -3.94 13.40
N MET A 78 -10.32 -3.37 13.37
CA MET A 78 -10.67 -2.23 12.51
C MET A 78 -10.53 -0.91 13.26
N PHE A 79 -10.04 0.12 12.54
CA PHE A 79 -10.07 1.52 12.96
C PHE A 79 -10.69 2.36 11.86
N HIS A 80 -11.36 3.47 12.23
CA HIS A 80 -12.15 4.32 11.32
C HIS A 80 -11.73 5.79 11.37
N THR A 81 -10.48 6.05 11.73
CA THR A 81 -10.00 7.41 11.92
C THR A 81 -9.27 7.97 10.70
N ARG A 82 -9.30 9.29 10.58
CA ARG A 82 -8.46 10.05 9.65
C ARG A 82 -7.17 10.55 10.31
N ASN A 83 -7.08 10.43 11.63
CA ASN A 83 -5.94 10.85 12.42
C ASN A 83 -5.15 9.62 12.91
N PRO A 84 -4.00 9.30 12.31
CA PRO A 84 -3.23 8.11 12.70
C PRO A 84 -2.67 8.16 14.13
N ALA A 85 -2.66 9.34 14.77
CA ALA A 85 -2.29 9.46 16.18
C ALA A 85 -3.30 8.79 17.15
N GLU A 86 -4.46 8.40 16.67
CA GLU A 86 -5.49 7.70 17.46
C GLU A 86 -5.39 6.18 17.37
N ILE A 87 -4.39 5.65 16.63
CA ILE A 87 -4.25 4.21 16.43
C ILE A 87 -3.10 3.70 17.29
N PRO A 88 -3.37 2.90 18.32
CA PRO A 88 -2.37 2.48 19.31
C PRO A 88 -1.55 1.27 18.79
N TRP A 89 -0.72 1.45 17.78
CA TRP A 89 0.04 0.37 17.16
C TRP A 89 0.88 -0.43 18.16
N GLY A 90 1.47 0.25 19.14
CA GLY A 90 2.29 -0.38 20.17
C GLY A 90 1.50 -1.31 21.09
N GLU A 91 0.27 -0.94 21.47
CA GLU A 91 -0.61 -1.77 22.31
C GLU A 91 -1.06 -3.04 21.57
N LEU A 92 -1.17 -2.96 20.24
CA LEU A 92 -1.50 -4.08 19.36
C LEU A 92 -0.28 -4.94 19.03
N GLY A 93 0.93 -4.49 19.43
CA GLY A 93 2.18 -5.18 19.17
C GLY A 93 2.63 -5.13 17.71
N VAL A 94 2.20 -4.10 16.96
CA VAL A 94 2.55 -3.92 15.54
C VAL A 94 4.04 -3.65 15.38
N ASP A 95 4.70 -4.46 14.58
CA ASP A 95 6.11 -4.28 14.23
C ASP A 95 6.25 -3.31 13.05
N VAL A 96 5.45 -3.49 12.00
CA VAL A 96 5.52 -2.70 10.78
C VAL A 96 4.16 -2.14 10.41
N VAL A 97 4.09 -0.82 10.21
CA VAL A 97 2.92 -0.18 9.60
C VAL A 97 3.13 -0.03 8.11
N LEU A 98 2.20 -0.54 7.31
CA LEU A 98 2.11 -0.26 5.89
C LEU A 98 1.26 0.99 5.68
N GLU A 99 1.90 2.08 5.29
CA GLU A 99 1.22 3.34 4.99
C GLU A 99 0.68 3.33 3.56
N CYS A 100 -0.61 3.07 3.42
CA CYS A 100 -1.29 2.87 2.14
C CYS A 100 -2.30 3.99 1.79
N THR A 101 -2.30 5.12 2.52
CA THR A 101 -3.24 6.21 2.26
C THR A 101 -2.82 7.10 1.08
N GLY A 102 -1.53 7.12 0.74
CA GLY A 102 -0.93 8.07 -0.20
C GLY A 102 -0.84 9.51 0.33
N ARG A 103 -1.22 9.76 1.58
CA ARG A 103 -1.20 11.08 2.22
C ARG A 103 0.06 11.32 3.02
N PHE A 104 0.50 10.33 3.78
CA PHE A 104 1.69 10.37 4.64
C PHE A 104 2.90 9.83 3.86
N ALA A 105 3.33 10.56 2.82
CA ALA A 105 4.35 10.13 1.89
C ALA A 105 5.72 10.80 2.15
N THR A 106 6.01 11.16 3.40
CA THR A 106 7.30 11.69 3.84
C THR A 106 7.72 11.02 5.14
N LYS A 107 9.02 10.97 5.37
CA LYS A 107 9.59 10.44 6.61
C LYS A 107 9.05 11.17 7.84
N GLU A 108 8.93 12.50 7.74
CA GLU A 108 8.37 13.34 8.82
C GLU A 108 6.90 12.99 9.09
N ALA A 109 6.06 12.90 8.05
CA ALA A 109 4.65 12.58 8.22
C ALA A 109 4.43 11.19 8.81
N CYS A 110 5.32 10.23 8.55
CA CYS A 110 5.26 8.88 9.09
C CYS A 110 5.69 8.77 10.56
N GLN A 111 6.31 9.80 11.14
CA GLN A 111 6.70 9.79 12.57
C GLN A 111 5.51 9.53 13.50
N VAL A 112 4.31 9.94 13.10
CA VAL A 112 3.09 9.68 13.88
C VAL A 112 2.88 8.18 14.16
N HIS A 113 3.20 7.31 13.22
CA HIS A 113 3.06 5.85 13.42
C HIS A 113 4.11 5.30 14.39
N LEU A 114 5.35 5.80 14.31
CA LEU A 114 6.42 5.44 15.24
C LEU A 114 6.11 5.93 16.66
N GLN A 115 5.58 7.16 16.80
CA GLN A 115 5.14 7.72 18.09
C GLN A 115 3.98 6.92 18.71
N GLN A 116 3.15 6.28 17.90
CA GLN A 116 2.09 5.37 18.34
C GLN A 116 2.59 3.93 18.56
N GLY A 117 3.89 3.70 18.53
CA GLY A 117 4.55 2.47 18.95
C GLY A 117 4.83 1.45 17.84
N ALA A 118 4.61 1.78 16.57
CA ALA A 118 5.12 0.97 15.47
C ALA A 118 6.66 1.01 15.46
N LYS A 119 7.33 -0.10 15.13
CA LYS A 119 8.79 -0.14 15.07
C LYS A 119 9.33 0.37 13.74
N LYS A 120 8.59 0.13 12.65
CA LYS A 120 8.95 0.52 11.28
C LYS A 120 7.72 0.99 10.52
N VAL A 121 7.94 1.82 9.51
CA VAL A 121 6.89 2.23 8.56
C VAL A 121 7.36 2.00 7.13
N LEU A 122 6.50 1.40 6.33
CA LEU A 122 6.72 1.14 4.91
C LEU A 122 5.70 1.92 4.10
N ILE A 123 6.16 2.94 3.38
CA ILE A 123 5.31 3.79 2.54
C ILE A 123 5.05 3.08 1.22
N SER A 124 3.79 2.82 0.88
CA SER A 124 3.37 2.11 -0.35
C SER A 124 3.29 3.00 -1.60
N SER A 125 3.96 4.14 -1.59
CA SER A 125 3.99 5.11 -2.69
C SER A 125 5.36 5.80 -2.74
N PRO A 126 5.69 6.52 -3.84
CA PRO A 126 6.91 7.31 -3.88
C PRO A 126 6.96 8.29 -2.72
N ALA A 127 8.07 8.31 -1.99
CA ALA A 127 8.31 9.34 -0.99
C ALA A 127 8.48 10.72 -1.67
N LYS A 128 8.08 11.78 -0.94
CA LYS A 128 8.16 13.16 -1.42
C LYS A 128 9.36 13.92 -0.83
N ASP A 129 10.18 13.22 -0.07
CA ASP A 129 11.41 13.69 0.58
C ASP A 129 12.57 12.72 0.28
N ASP A 130 13.65 12.81 1.04
CA ASP A 130 14.84 11.95 0.96
C ASP A 130 14.69 10.58 1.63
N CYS A 131 13.46 10.13 1.87
CA CYS A 131 13.19 8.81 2.43
C CYS A 131 13.79 7.70 1.55
N PRO A 132 14.59 6.77 2.11
CA PRO A 132 15.18 5.68 1.35
C PRO A 132 14.11 4.88 0.62
N THR A 133 14.37 4.60 -0.66
CA THR A 133 13.43 3.87 -1.53
C THR A 133 14.03 2.55 -1.96
N PHE A 134 13.28 1.47 -1.76
CA PHE A 134 13.70 0.11 -2.08
C PHE A 134 12.73 -0.59 -3.03
N VAL A 135 13.29 -1.41 -3.90
CA VAL A 135 12.54 -2.28 -4.79
C VAL A 135 13.02 -3.71 -4.57
N TYR A 136 12.09 -4.60 -4.27
CA TYR A 136 12.37 -6.00 -4.02
C TYR A 136 13.11 -6.66 -5.21
N GLY A 137 14.18 -7.39 -4.91
CA GLY A 137 15.05 -8.02 -5.91
C GLY A 137 15.99 -7.05 -6.65
N VAL A 138 15.99 -5.75 -6.28
CA VAL A 138 16.88 -4.74 -6.89
C VAL A 138 17.89 -4.21 -5.90
N ASN A 139 17.42 -3.59 -4.80
CA ASN A 139 18.25 -2.99 -3.78
C ASN A 139 17.74 -3.23 -2.35
N ASP A 140 16.86 -4.20 -2.17
CA ASP A 140 16.31 -4.57 -0.86
C ASP A 140 17.36 -5.13 0.10
N ALA A 141 18.47 -5.68 -0.42
CA ALA A 141 19.62 -6.10 0.39
C ALA A 141 20.33 -4.93 1.10
N ASP A 142 20.11 -3.69 0.66
CA ASP A 142 20.72 -2.49 1.25
C ASP A 142 19.88 -1.91 2.41
N ILE A 143 18.77 -2.57 2.79
CA ILE A 143 17.95 -2.15 3.94
C ILE A 143 18.73 -2.41 5.23
N GLU A 144 18.92 -1.35 6.00
CA GLU A 144 19.63 -1.41 7.28
C GLU A 144 18.67 -1.26 8.47
N SER A 145 19.04 -1.84 9.60
CA SER A 145 18.20 -1.90 10.81
C SER A 145 17.82 -0.53 11.39
N TRP A 146 18.64 0.49 11.16
CA TRP A 146 18.38 1.87 11.61
C TRP A 146 17.36 2.62 10.77
N MET A 147 17.00 2.11 9.59
CA MET A 147 16.00 2.72 8.70
C MET A 147 14.59 2.46 9.24
N ASP A 148 14.00 3.43 9.91
CA ASP A 148 12.69 3.29 10.55
C ASP A 148 11.54 3.57 9.59
N VAL A 149 11.76 4.39 8.57
CA VAL A 149 10.79 4.70 7.51
C VAL A 149 11.46 4.49 6.17
N ILE A 150 10.83 3.67 5.33
CA ILE A 150 11.27 3.41 3.96
C ILE A 150 10.10 3.51 3.00
N SER A 151 10.39 3.75 1.72
CA SER A 151 9.42 3.73 0.63
C SER A 151 9.66 2.53 -0.28
N ILE A 152 8.62 1.96 -0.84
CA ILE A 152 8.72 0.94 -1.90
C ILE A 152 8.59 1.52 -3.31
N GLY A 153 8.60 2.85 -3.43
CA GLY A 153 8.47 3.51 -4.73
C GLY A 153 7.08 3.44 -5.35
N SER A 154 6.99 3.68 -6.65
CA SER A 154 5.75 3.62 -7.42
C SER A 154 5.51 2.26 -8.05
N CYS A 155 4.28 2.03 -8.54
CA CYS A 155 3.95 0.88 -9.37
C CYS A 155 4.83 0.81 -10.63
N THR A 156 5.10 1.94 -11.29
CA THR A 156 6.00 2.01 -12.44
C THR A 156 7.45 1.70 -12.04
N THR A 157 7.92 2.18 -10.88
CA THR A 157 9.25 1.86 -10.36
C THR A 157 9.40 0.36 -10.14
N ASN A 158 8.42 -0.29 -9.51
CA ASN A 158 8.44 -1.73 -9.26
C ASN A 158 8.33 -2.58 -10.54
N CYS A 159 7.72 -2.04 -11.59
CA CYS A 159 7.71 -2.68 -12.90
C CYS A 159 9.06 -2.54 -13.62
N LEU A 160 9.62 -1.32 -13.67
CA LEU A 160 10.79 -0.99 -14.49
C LEU A 160 12.12 -1.45 -13.86
N ALA A 161 12.30 -1.20 -12.56
CA ALA A 161 13.60 -1.38 -11.93
C ALA A 161 14.14 -2.83 -12.00
N PRO A 162 13.35 -3.89 -11.75
CA PRO A 162 13.80 -5.26 -11.90
C PRO A 162 14.21 -5.59 -13.35
N VAL A 163 13.43 -5.13 -14.34
CA VAL A 163 13.74 -5.34 -15.77
C VAL A 163 15.01 -4.62 -16.15
N ALA A 164 15.13 -3.34 -15.78
CA ALA A 164 16.32 -2.54 -16.05
C ALA A 164 17.57 -3.14 -15.37
N LYS A 165 17.43 -3.63 -14.13
CA LYS A 165 18.53 -4.30 -13.42
C LYS A 165 19.03 -5.52 -14.20
N VAL A 166 18.14 -6.42 -14.62
CA VAL A 166 18.54 -7.62 -15.38
C VAL A 166 19.23 -7.25 -16.68
N LEU A 167 18.70 -6.28 -17.43
CA LEU A 167 19.32 -5.83 -18.69
C LEU A 167 20.69 -5.18 -18.44
N ASN A 168 20.79 -4.35 -17.42
CA ASN A 168 22.06 -3.70 -17.07
C ASN A 168 23.11 -4.71 -16.62
N ASP A 169 22.75 -5.66 -15.77
CA ASP A 169 23.67 -6.67 -15.24
C ASP A 169 24.18 -7.62 -16.34
N GLN A 170 23.38 -7.90 -17.35
CA GLN A 170 23.73 -8.83 -18.42
C GLN A 170 24.42 -8.17 -19.62
N PHE A 171 24.05 -6.96 -19.98
CA PHE A 171 24.46 -6.31 -21.22
C PHE A 171 25.08 -4.92 -21.02
N GLY A 172 24.87 -4.30 -19.89
CA GLY A 172 25.16 -2.89 -19.66
C GLY A 172 24.16 -1.96 -20.37
N ILE A 173 23.74 -0.89 -19.70
CA ILE A 173 22.86 0.14 -20.27
C ILE A 173 23.63 1.44 -20.32
N GLU A 174 23.94 1.93 -21.56
CA GLU A 174 24.55 3.23 -21.73
C GLU A 174 23.53 4.37 -21.70
N ALA A 175 22.37 4.16 -22.30
CA ALA A 175 21.25 5.10 -22.33
C ALA A 175 19.94 4.37 -22.55
N GLY A 176 18.83 4.98 -22.15
CA GLY A 176 17.50 4.40 -22.31
C GLY A 176 16.40 5.44 -22.33
N TYR A 177 15.27 5.06 -22.91
CA TYR A 177 14.03 5.80 -22.84
C TYR A 177 12.89 4.87 -22.44
N MET A 178 12.08 5.28 -21.46
CA MET A 178 10.96 4.48 -20.98
C MET A 178 9.63 5.12 -21.39
N THR A 179 8.75 4.31 -21.95
CA THR A 179 7.34 4.64 -22.11
C THR A 179 6.52 3.56 -21.39
N THR A 180 5.64 3.98 -20.50
CA THR A 180 4.71 3.06 -19.83
C THR A 180 3.32 3.17 -20.43
N ILE A 181 2.69 2.02 -20.67
CA ILE A 181 1.26 1.91 -21.01
C ILE A 181 0.60 1.40 -19.74
N HIS A 182 -0.01 2.33 -18.99
CA HIS A 182 -0.43 2.10 -17.63
C HIS A 182 -1.97 2.06 -17.52
N ALA A 183 -2.51 1.10 -16.77
CA ALA A 183 -3.90 1.13 -16.39
C ALA A 183 -4.22 2.42 -15.60
N TYR A 184 -5.40 3.01 -15.79
CA TYR A 184 -5.82 4.14 -14.97
C TYR A 184 -6.00 3.72 -13.50
N THR A 185 -5.79 4.67 -12.60
CA THR A 185 -5.82 4.45 -11.15
C THR A 185 -6.80 5.42 -10.48
N GLY A 186 -6.99 5.29 -9.18
CA GLY A 186 -7.84 6.18 -8.39
C GLY A 186 -7.39 7.66 -8.33
N ASP A 187 -6.19 7.98 -8.84
CA ASP A 187 -5.74 9.37 -9.00
C ASP A 187 -6.41 10.08 -10.18
N GLN A 188 -6.83 9.33 -11.19
CA GLN A 188 -7.54 9.88 -12.36
C GLN A 188 -9.04 10.00 -12.09
N ASN A 189 -9.64 11.09 -12.59
CA ASN A 189 -11.07 11.31 -12.40
C ASN A 189 -11.90 10.30 -13.19
N LEU A 190 -12.98 9.82 -12.58
CA LEU A 190 -13.96 8.96 -13.27
C LEU A 190 -14.72 9.74 -14.32
N VAL A 191 -15.16 10.95 -13.99
CA VAL A 191 -15.74 11.96 -14.88
C VAL A 191 -14.99 13.27 -14.71
N ASP A 192 -15.22 14.25 -15.59
CA ASP A 192 -14.53 15.55 -15.57
C ASP A 192 -14.57 16.19 -14.18
N GLY A 193 -13.42 16.56 -13.66
CA GLY A 193 -13.27 17.14 -12.33
C GLY A 193 -11.88 17.76 -12.12
N SER A 194 -11.72 18.57 -11.09
CA SER A 194 -10.47 19.27 -10.82
C SER A 194 -9.31 18.28 -10.57
N HIS A 195 -8.16 18.54 -11.19
CA HIS A 195 -6.92 17.81 -10.98
C HIS A 195 -5.72 18.72 -11.23
N ALA A 196 -4.60 18.51 -10.51
CA ALA A 196 -3.38 19.31 -10.68
C ALA A 196 -2.77 19.13 -12.09
N ASP A 197 -2.85 17.93 -12.67
CA ASP A 197 -2.55 17.68 -14.06
C ASP A 197 -3.86 17.75 -14.88
N MET A 198 -4.01 18.76 -15.72
CA MET A 198 -5.20 19.03 -16.51
C MET A 198 -5.58 17.84 -17.43
N ARG A 199 -4.61 17.02 -17.84
CA ARG A 199 -4.86 15.82 -18.64
C ARG A 199 -5.60 14.75 -17.83
N ARG A 200 -5.39 14.69 -16.52
CA ARG A 200 -6.08 13.79 -15.57
C ARG A 200 -7.40 14.35 -15.06
N ALA A 201 -7.73 15.60 -15.43
CA ALA A 201 -9.01 16.23 -15.11
C ALA A 201 -10.19 15.66 -15.93
N ARG A 202 -9.94 14.86 -16.95
CA ARG A 202 -10.93 14.26 -17.85
C ARG A 202 -11.22 12.81 -17.43
N ALA A 203 -12.33 12.28 -17.92
CA ALA A 203 -12.79 10.93 -17.63
C ALA A 203 -11.76 9.87 -18.05
N ALA A 204 -11.25 9.11 -17.09
CA ALA A 204 -10.13 8.19 -17.27
C ALA A 204 -10.41 7.03 -18.22
N ALA A 205 -11.68 6.56 -18.28
CA ALA A 205 -12.07 5.38 -19.04
C ALA A 205 -12.43 5.64 -20.52
N LEU A 206 -12.44 6.91 -20.96
CA LEU A 206 -12.88 7.25 -22.32
C LEU A 206 -11.74 7.21 -23.34
N SER A 207 -10.53 7.59 -22.95
CA SER A 207 -9.38 7.65 -23.85
C SER A 207 -8.07 7.57 -23.07
N MET A 208 -7.00 7.16 -23.73
CA MET A 208 -5.65 7.22 -23.16
C MET A 208 -5.27 8.67 -22.86
N VAL A 209 -4.75 8.88 -21.65
CA VAL A 209 -4.30 10.19 -21.17
C VAL A 209 -2.79 10.22 -21.18
N PRO A 210 -2.14 11.02 -22.07
CA PRO A 210 -0.69 11.20 -22.04
C PRO A 210 -0.32 12.03 -20.82
N THR A 211 0.32 11.43 -19.86
CA THR A 211 0.71 12.06 -18.58
C THR A 211 2.04 11.50 -18.10
N LYS A 212 2.50 11.95 -16.95
CA LYS A 212 3.70 11.43 -16.29
C LYS A 212 3.36 10.32 -15.29
N THR A 213 4.33 9.52 -14.98
CA THR A 213 4.30 8.57 -13.88
C THR A 213 5.34 8.95 -12.81
#